data_f7464f4111583e7fb99914c356a67319
#
_entry.id   f7464f4111583e7fb99914c356a67319
#
_cell.length_a   1.000
_cell.length_b   1.000
_cell.length_c   1.000
_cell.angle_alpha   90.00
_cell.angle_beta   90.00
_cell.angle_gamma   90.00
#
_symmetry.space_group_name_H-M   'P 1'
#
loop_
_entity.id
_entity.type
_entity.pdbx_description
1 polymer ?
#
loop_
_entity_poly.entity_id
_entity_poly.type
_entity_poly.pdbx_seq_one_letter_code
_entity_poly.pdbx_strand_id
1 'polypeptide(L)'
;MNITQKVNDICHNNPHLLLIIGSPGTGKSKSIREYSEETGIPILDLDTIFAHTPSDKLVDEMKQFLSTYHQKVLLLDNKKVLYSKNSQIDMLSFLKEISQSIPVVATWNGKIEDGQLFHFRKDANGDLIYPVNDSFQYVMC
;
A
#
# COMPACT_ATOMS: atom_id res chain seq x y z
N MET A 1 0.91 11.18 13.76
CA MET A 1 1.00 11.76 12.40
C MET A 1 -0.38 11.76 11.76
N ASN A 2 -0.80 12.90 11.26
CA ASN A 2 -2.10 13.02 10.58
C ASN A 2 -1.88 13.01 9.07
N ILE A 3 -2.50 12.06 8.38
CA ILE A 3 -2.31 11.88 6.93
C ILE A 3 -3.45 12.48 6.10
N THR A 4 -4.44 13.11 6.74
CA THR A 4 -5.66 13.59 6.07
C THR A 4 -5.37 14.46 4.85
N GLN A 5 -4.47 15.44 4.97
CA GLN A 5 -4.17 16.35 3.88
C GLN A 5 -3.48 15.61 2.71
N LYS A 6 -2.57 14.69 3.01
CA LYS A 6 -1.91 13.89 1.98
C LYS A 6 -2.89 12.97 1.26
N VAL A 7 -3.84 12.40 1.99
CA VAL A 7 -4.88 11.56 1.38
C VAL A 7 -5.76 12.41 0.46
N ASN A 8 -6.18 13.58 0.91
CA ASN A 8 -6.94 14.49 0.06
C ASN A 8 -6.17 14.85 -1.22
N ASP A 9 -4.88 15.05 -1.10
CA ASP A 9 -4.05 15.39 -2.25
C ASP A 9 -4.02 14.25 -3.28
N ILE A 10 -3.83 13.02 -2.88
CA ILE A 10 -3.82 11.90 -3.82
C ILE A 10 -5.20 11.58 -4.40
N CYS A 11 -6.28 11.99 -3.73
CA CYS A 11 -7.63 11.83 -4.26
C CYS A 11 -7.93 12.78 -5.42
N HIS A 12 -7.26 13.93 -5.48
CA HIS A 12 -7.55 14.96 -6.48
C HIS A 12 -6.43 15.17 -7.49
N ASN A 13 -5.21 14.72 -7.21
CA ASN A 13 -4.05 14.95 -8.05
C ASN A 13 -3.24 13.67 -8.23
N ASN A 14 -2.54 13.56 -9.36
CA ASN A 14 -1.54 12.51 -9.56
C ASN A 14 -0.28 12.80 -8.75
N PRO A 15 0.42 11.80 -8.25
CA PRO A 15 0.05 10.37 -8.28
C PRO A 15 -1.05 10.04 -7.27
N HIS A 16 -1.83 9.00 -7.55
CA HIS A 16 -2.95 8.55 -6.69
C HIS A 16 -2.54 7.47 -5.69
N LEU A 17 -1.26 7.40 -5.35
CA LEU A 17 -0.70 6.43 -4.42
C LEU A 17 0.08 7.14 -3.33
N LEU A 18 -0.27 6.85 -2.07
CA LEU A 18 0.45 7.34 -0.88
C LEU A 18 1.02 6.15 -0.11
N LEU A 19 2.32 6.16 0.12
CA LEU A 19 3.00 5.17 0.95
C LEU A 19 3.30 5.76 2.33
N ILE A 20 2.89 5.05 3.38
CA ILE A 20 3.26 5.37 4.76
C ILE A 20 4.46 4.48 5.09
N ILE A 21 5.66 5.06 5.10
CA ILE A 21 6.92 4.34 5.12
C ILE A 21 7.51 4.35 6.52
N GLY A 22 8.00 3.21 6.96
CA GLY A 22 8.73 3.10 8.22
C GLY A 22 9.15 1.67 8.50
N SER A 23 10.03 1.52 9.49
CA SER A 23 10.41 0.21 10.00
C SER A 23 9.28 -0.38 10.85
N PRO A 24 9.29 -1.71 11.13
CA PRO A 24 8.32 -2.27 12.06
C PRO A 24 8.33 -1.54 13.40
N GLY A 25 7.14 -1.25 13.92
CA GLY A 25 6.98 -0.58 15.22
C GLY A 25 7.07 0.94 15.22
N THR A 26 7.14 1.59 14.05
CA THR A 26 7.25 3.06 13.95
C THR A 26 5.91 3.80 13.92
N GLY A 27 4.78 3.08 13.96
CA GLY A 27 3.46 3.71 14.02
C GLY A 27 2.75 3.84 12.67
N LYS A 28 3.16 3.12 11.64
CA LYS A 28 2.49 3.13 10.33
C LYS A 28 1.03 2.71 10.43
N SER A 29 0.77 1.61 11.10
CA SER A 29 -0.60 1.10 11.29
C SER A 29 -1.44 2.04 12.14
N LYS A 30 -0.82 2.72 13.09
CA LYS A 30 -1.51 3.73 13.90
C LYS A 30 -2.00 4.89 13.03
N SER A 31 -1.17 5.39 12.12
CA SER A 31 -1.51 6.52 11.26
C SER A 31 -2.69 6.20 10.35
N ILE A 32 -2.68 5.03 9.70
CA ILE A 32 -3.77 4.64 8.82
C ILE A 32 -5.05 4.33 9.61
N ARG A 33 -4.92 3.76 10.81
CA ARG A 33 -6.05 3.48 11.68
C ARG A 33 -6.74 4.76 12.16
N GLU A 34 -5.97 5.78 12.54
CA GLU A 34 -6.53 7.07 12.94
C GLU A 34 -7.34 7.70 11.80
N TYR A 35 -6.83 7.66 10.59
CA TYR A 35 -7.55 8.14 9.43
C TYR A 35 -8.84 7.34 9.19
N SER A 36 -8.76 6.02 9.31
CA SER A 36 -9.92 5.14 9.17
C SER A 36 -11.01 5.48 10.21
N GLU A 37 -10.62 5.69 11.45
CA GLU A 37 -11.56 6.02 12.52
C GLU A 37 -12.22 7.39 12.30
N GLU A 38 -11.47 8.38 11.83
CA GLU A 38 -12.00 9.73 11.58
C GLU A 38 -12.98 9.76 10.41
N THR A 39 -12.77 8.93 9.40
CA THR A 39 -13.54 8.99 8.15
C THR A 39 -14.58 7.88 8.01
N GLY A 40 -14.49 6.83 8.81
CA GLY A 40 -15.34 5.64 8.65
C GLY A 40 -14.93 4.76 7.48
N ILE A 41 -13.84 5.06 6.78
CA ILE A 41 -13.35 4.24 5.65
C ILE A 41 -12.62 3.03 6.23
N PRO A 42 -12.97 1.80 5.83
CA PRO A 42 -12.36 0.60 6.40
C PRO A 42 -10.92 0.39 5.93
N ILE A 43 -10.10 -0.18 6.78
CA ILE A 43 -8.78 -0.68 6.40
C ILE A 43 -8.94 -2.10 5.90
N LEU A 44 -8.36 -2.41 4.74
CA LEU A 44 -8.38 -3.75 4.19
C LEU A 44 -7.11 -4.49 4.57
N ASP A 45 -7.29 -5.69 5.11
CA ASP A 45 -6.22 -6.62 5.43
C ASP A 45 -6.15 -7.64 4.29
N LEU A 46 -5.19 -7.43 3.36
CA LEU A 46 -5.08 -8.31 2.20
C LEU A 46 -4.64 -9.72 2.58
N ASP A 47 -3.91 -9.87 3.68
CA ASP A 47 -3.51 -11.20 4.14
C ASP A 47 -4.70 -12.05 4.56
N THR A 48 -5.78 -11.41 5.03
CA THR A 48 -7.04 -12.09 5.37
C THR A 48 -7.91 -12.29 4.14
N ILE A 49 -8.10 -11.22 3.33
CA ILE A 49 -9.02 -11.25 2.19
C ILE A 49 -8.54 -12.23 1.12
N PHE A 50 -7.24 -12.26 0.85
CA PHE A 50 -6.65 -13.07 -0.21
C PHE A 50 -5.79 -14.22 0.33
N ALA A 51 -6.07 -14.70 1.54
CA ALA A 51 -5.27 -15.75 2.21
C ALA A 51 -5.11 -17.01 1.35
N HIS A 52 -6.10 -17.34 0.53
CA HIS A 52 -6.12 -18.56 -0.28
C HIS A 52 -6.12 -18.26 -1.78
N THR A 53 -5.85 -17.03 -2.18
CA THR A 53 -5.83 -16.64 -3.59
C THR A 53 -4.45 -16.90 -4.20
N PRO A 54 -4.35 -17.64 -5.31
CA PRO A 54 -3.06 -17.81 -6.00
C PRO A 54 -2.49 -16.46 -6.45
N SER A 55 -1.16 -16.33 -6.41
CA SER A 55 -0.51 -15.05 -6.72
C SER A 55 -0.79 -14.56 -8.15
N ASP A 56 -0.94 -15.47 -9.10
CA ASP A 56 -1.26 -15.11 -10.48
C ASP A 56 -2.69 -14.60 -10.69
N LYS A 57 -3.53 -14.69 -9.68
CA LYS A 57 -4.93 -14.22 -9.72
C LYS A 57 -5.19 -13.01 -8.84
N LEU A 58 -4.19 -12.54 -8.08
CA LEU A 58 -4.40 -11.46 -7.11
C LEU A 58 -4.82 -10.14 -7.76
N VAL A 59 -4.24 -9.79 -8.90
CA VAL A 59 -4.61 -8.55 -9.60
C VAL A 59 -6.06 -8.61 -10.06
N ASP A 60 -6.47 -9.72 -10.68
CA ASP A 60 -7.85 -9.87 -11.17
C ASP A 60 -8.85 -9.91 -10.02
N GLU A 61 -8.54 -10.62 -8.95
CA GLU A 61 -9.41 -10.68 -7.77
C GLU A 61 -9.52 -9.31 -7.10
N MET A 62 -8.45 -8.54 -7.05
CA MET A 62 -8.48 -7.19 -6.51
C MET A 62 -9.36 -6.28 -7.37
N LYS A 63 -9.27 -6.40 -8.69
CA LYS A 63 -10.12 -5.62 -9.61
C LYS A 63 -11.59 -5.98 -9.44
N GLN A 64 -11.91 -7.26 -9.26
CA GLN A 64 -13.28 -7.68 -8.95
C GLN A 64 -13.77 -7.09 -7.64
N PHE A 65 -12.95 -7.13 -6.59
CA PHE A 65 -13.27 -6.52 -5.31
C PHE A 65 -13.59 -5.04 -5.48
N LEU A 66 -12.77 -4.31 -6.24
CA LEU A 66 -12.97 -2.87 -6.45
C LEU A 66 -14.24 -2.54 -7.22
N SER A 67 -14.76 -3.46 -8.04
CA SER A 67 -16.01 -3.24 -8.78
C SER A 67 -17.22 -3.06 -7.86
N THR A 68 -17.14 -3.53 -6.61
CA THR A 68 -18.19 -3.41 -5.60
C THR A 68 -17.80 -2.49 -4.44
N TYR A 69 -16.62 -1.87 -4.52
CA TYR A 69 -16.10 -1.01 -3.47
C TYR A 69 -16.56 0.43 -3.70
N HIS A 70 -17.16 1.06 -2.68
CA HIS A 70 -17.83 2.36 -2.83
C HIS A 70 -17.21 3.49 -2.01
N GLN A 71 -16.01 3.30 -1.45
CA GLN A 71 -15.32 4.38 -0.75
C GLN A 71 -14.45 5.18 -1.72
N LYS A 72 -14.07 6.42 -1.31
CA LYS A 72 -13.28 7.32 -2.17
C LYS A 72 -11.80 6.95 -2.22
N VAL A 73 -11.32 6.13 -1.30
CA VAL A 73 -9.92 5.76 -1.19
C VAL A 73 -9.81 4.35 -0.64
N LEU A 74 -8.76 3.64 -1.05
CA LEU A 74 -8.47 2.28 -0.60
C LEU A 74 -7.37 2.37 0.47
N LEU A 75 -7.63 1.86 1.67
CA LEU A 75 -6.66 1.82 2.77
C LEU A 75 -6.16 0.40 2.93
N LEU A 76 -4.86 0.19 2.74
CA LEU A 76 -4.27 -1.14 2.78
C LEU A 76 -3.24 -1.27 3.89
N ASP A 77 -3.39 -2.32 4.72
CA ASP A 77 -2.41 -2.76 5.69
C ASP A 77 -2.28 -4.28 5.57
N ASN A 78 -1.23 -4.88 6.16
CA ASN A 78 -1.00 -6.32 6.14
C ASN A 78 -1.07 -6.93 4.72
N LYS A 79 0.02 -6.75 3.97
CA LYS A 79 0.10 -7.09 2.55
C LYS A 79 1.13 -8.17 2.24
N LYS A 80 1.44 -9.05 3.19
CA LYS A 80 2.45 -10.11 3.00
C LYS A 80 2.11 -11.04 1.85
N VAL A 81 0.82 -11.21 1.56
CA VAL A 81 0.35 -12.02 0.43
C VAL A 81 0.93 -11.55 -0.89
N LEU A 82 1.31 -10.25 -0.99
CA LEU A 82 1.87 -9.69 -2.22
C LEU A 82 3.36 -10.00 -2.41
N TYR A 83 4.09 -10.34 -1.34
CA TYR A 83 5.54 -10.54 -1.43
C TYR A 83 6.05 -11.73 -0.64
N SER A 84 5.16 -12.54 -0.08
CA SER A 84 5.56 -13.72 0.68
C SER A 84 6.16 -14.80 -0.24
N LYS A 85 6.74 -15.82 0.38
CA LYS A 85 7.36 -16.95 -0.31
C LYS A 85 6.42 -17.49 -1.39
N ASN A 86 6.94 -17.67 -2.59
CA ASN A 86 6.25 -18.12 -3.79
C ASN A 86 5.37 -17.08 -4.48
N SER A 87 5.27 -15.88 -3.97
CA SER A 87 4.63 -14.79 -4.71
C SER A 87 5.56 -14.27 -5.79
N GLN A 88 5.03 -14.08 -7.01
CA GLN A 88 5.77 -13.49 -8.12
C GLN A 88 5.37 -12.03 -8.35
N ILE A 89 4.62 -11.46 -7.42
CA ILE A 89 4.11 -10.11 -7.53
C ILE A 89 5.15 -9.12 -7.04
N ASP A 90 5.40 -8.08 -7.84
CA ASP A 90 6.11 -6.90 -7.37
C ASP A 90 5.11 -5.99 -6.67
N MET A 91 5.28 -5.77 -5.35
CA MET A 91 4.30 -5.05 -4.55
C MET A 91 4.10 -3.60 -5.02
N LEU A 92 5.17 -2.90 -5.37
CA LEU A 92 5.04 -1.52 -5.83
C LEU A 92 4.29 -1.44 -7.16
N SER A 93 4.58 -2.34 -8.10
CA SER A 93 3.87 -2.40 -9.37
C SER A 93 2.39 -2.73 -9.17
N PHE A 94 2.07 -3.63 -8.27
CA PHE A 94 0.69 -3.97 -7.91
C PHE A 94 -0.05 -2.73 -7.38
N LEU A 95 0.57 -2.02 -6.42
CA LEU A 95 -0.04 -0.83 -5.84
C LEU A 95 -0.25 0.28 -6.88
N LYS A 96 0.73 0.48 -7.77
CA LYS A 96 0.61 1.46 -8.86
C LYS A 96 -0.54 1.11 -9.81
N GLU A 97 -0.68 -0.17 -10.16
CA GLU A 97 -1.75 -0.60 -11.05
C GLU A 97 -3.13 -0.37 -10.43
N ILE A 98 -3.30 -0.74 -9.17
CA ILE A 98 -4.57 -0.53 -8.47
C ILE A 98 -4.87 0.97 -8.32
N SER A 99 -3.85 1.79 -8.11
CA SER A 99 -4.03 3.24 -7.96
C SER A 99 -4.51 3.92 -9.24
N GLN A 100 -4.45 3.26 -10.38
CA GLN A 100 -5.06 3.78 -11.62
C GLN A 100 -6.58 3.72 -11.58
N SER A 101 -7.16 2.86 -10.76
CA SER A 101 -8.61 2.70 -10.63
C SER A 101 -9.19 3.45 -9.45
N ILE A 102 -8.42 3.60 -8.36
CA ILE A 102 -8.86 4.26 -7.14
C ILE A 102 -7.63 4.77 -6.39
N PRO A 103 -7.68 5.94 -5.72
CA PRO A 103 -6.58 6.38 -4.87
C PRO A 103 -6.28 5.35 -3.78
N VAL A 104 -5.01 5.10 -3.52
CA VAL A 104 -4.55 4.06 -2.58
C VAL A 104 -3.64 4.65 -1.53
N VAL A 105 -3.89 4.31 -0.28
CA VAL A 105 -2.98 4.54 0.86
C VAL A 105 -2.51 3.18 1.35
N ALA A 106 -1.21 2.98 1.41
CA ALA A 106 -0.64 1.70 1.82
C ALA A 106 0.50 1.89 2.82
N THR A 107 0.52 1.10 3.88
CA THR A 107 1.68 1.01 4.75
C THR A 107 2.82 0.31 4.02
N TRP A 108 4.07 0.67 4.34
CA TRP A 108 5.25 0.16 3.64
C TRP A 108 6.38 -0.06 4.63
N ASN A 109 6.85 -1.29 4.77
CA ASN A 109 8.01 -1.63 5.57
C ASN A 109 9.28 -1.32 4.78
N GLY A 110 9.93 -0.22 5.13
CA GLY A 110 11.10 0.20 4.38
C GLY A 110 11.63 1.53 4.83
N LYS A 111 12.44 2.13 3.96
CA LYS A 111 13.04 3.45 4.17
C LYS A 111 13.24 4.15 2.84
N ILE A 112 13.47 5.45 2.90
CA ILE A 112 13.96 6.25 1.78
C ILE A 112 15.39 6.68 2.14
N GLU A 113 16.34 6.43 1.23
CA GLU A 113 17.73 6.80 1.41
C GLU A 113 18.36 7.02 0.05
N ASP A 114 19.09 8.14 -0.12
CA ASP A 114 19.79 8.48 -1.35
C ASP A 114 18.91 8.44 -2.61
N GLY A 115 17.68 8.92 -2.51
CA GLY A 115 16.74 8.94 -3.64
C GLY A 115 16.17 7.56 -3.99
N GLN A 116 16.28 6.60 -3.11
CA GLN A 116 15.81 5.23 -3.33
C GLN A 116 14.84 4.79 -2.25
N LEU A 117 13.82 4.03 -2.65
CA LEU A 117 12.86 3.39 -1.77
C LEU A 117 13.29 1.95 -1.54
N PHE A 118 13.47 1.57 -0.28
CA PHE A 118 13.80 0.20 0.12
C PHE A 118 12.54 -0.49 0.64
N HIS A 119 12.35 -1.74 0.22
CA HIS A 119 11.32 -2.60 0.78
C HIS A 119 11.99 -3.70 1.59
N PHE A 120 11.78 -3.70 2.91
CA PHE A 120 12.34 -4.72 3.82
C PHE A 120 11.49 -5.98 3.77
N ARG A 121 12.05 -7.07 3.22
CA ARG A 121 11.34 -8.33 3.04
C ARG A 121 12.03 -9.43 3.84
N LYS A 122 11.43 -9.84 4.97
CA LYS A 122 12.02 -10.85 5.84
C LYS A 122 12.08 -12.24 5.20
N ASP A 123 11.10 -12.58 4.36
CA ASP A 123 10.93 -13.92 3.81
C ASP A 123 11.46 -14.05 2.39
N ALA A 124 12.23 -13.08 1.91
CA ALA A 124 12.77 -13.03 0.56
C ALA A 124 14.28 -12.90 0.59
N ASN A 125 14.92 -12.97 -0.58
CA ASN A 125 16.37 -12.92 -0.73
C ASN A 125 16.89 -11.48 -0.65
N GLY A 126 16.58 -10.77 0.43
CA GLY A 126 17.03 -9.42 0.69
C GLY A 126 16.00 -8.35 0.32
N ASP A 127 16.39 -7.10 0.50
CA ASP A 127 15.54 -5.96 0.23
C ASP A 127 15.40 -5.70 -1.26
N LEU A 128 14.23 -5.20 -1.68
CA LEU A 128 14.06 -4.63 -3.00
C LEU A 128 14.32 -3.13 -2.94
N ILE A 129 14.87 -2.59 -4.02
CA ILE A 129 15.22 -1.18 -4.13
C ILE A 129 14.56 -0.61 -5.38
N TYR A 130 13.91 0.55 -5.22
CA TYR A 130 13.23 1.25 -6.31
C TYR A 130 13.70 2.71 -6.36
N PRO A 131 13.76 3.34 -7.54
CA PRO A 131 14.00 4.79 -7.58
C PRO A 131 12.77 5.53 -7.02
N VAL A 132 13.02 6.59 -6.25
CA VAL A 132 11.96 7.52 -5.87
C VAL A 132 11.67 8.41 -7.08
N ASN A 133 10.41 8.48 -7.48
CA ASN A 133 9.98 9.28 -8.63
C ASN A 133 8.55 9.77 -8.42
N ASP A 134 7.92 10.28 -9.49
CA ASP A 134 6.59 10.88 -9.43
C ASP A 134 5.45 9.85 -9.41
N SER A 135 5.75 8.56 -9.29
CA SER A 135 4.71 7.52 -9.33
C SER A 135 4.00 7.30 -8.01
N PHE A 136 4.52 7.87 -6.91
CA PHE A 136 3.89 7.79 -5.60
C PHE A 136 4.29 8.98 -4.74
N GLN A 137 3.42 9.35 -3.79
CA GLN A 137 3.76 10.23 -2.68
C GLN A 137 4.08 9.38 -1.46
N TYR A 138 4.77 9.94 -0.48
CA TYR A 138 5.11 9.22 0.74
C TYR A 138 5.15 10.14 1.95
N VAL A 139 4.95 9.53 3.12
CA VAL A 139 5.22 10.13 4.43
C VAL A 139 6.08 9.16 5.22
N MET A 140 6.97 9.71 6.07
CA MET A 140 7.85 8.90 6.89
C MET A 140 7.32 8.81 8.31
N CYS A 141 7.31 7.59 8.84
CA CYS A 141 7.03 7.36 10.25
C CYS A 141 8.30 7.21 11.07
#